data_b48b92a7f1cc8d3782524cf3d2542001
#
_entry.id   b48b92a7f1cc8d3782524cf3d2542001
#
_cell.length_a   1.000
_cell.length_b   1.000
_cell.length_c   1.000
_cell.angle_alpha   90.00
_cell.angle_beta   90.00
_cell.angle_gamma   90.00
#
_symmetry.space_group_name_H-M   'P 1'
#
loop_
_entity.id
_entity.type
_entity.pdbx_description
1 polymer ?
#
loop_
_entity_poly.entity_id
_entity_poly.type
_entity_poly.pdbx_seq_one_letter_code
_entity_poly.pdbx_strand_id
1 'polypeptide(L)'
;QLDGANDFQQIWSVYTPLALPMMFTVGMVTFVGKWNSWLPSVLYLEATHTSLQLVQHVLKQMIDNMQAFYSSRASGSVANAPLTSARNAGIVIVILPLILISPILQKYFVKGLTLGAVKG
;
A
#
# COMPACT_ATOMS: atom_id res chain seq x y z
N GLN A 1 -5.47 -34.45 21.21
CA GLN A 1 -4.33 -35.34 21.52
C GLN A 1 -4.59 -36.81 21.14
N LEU A 2 -5.25 -37.05 20.02
CA LEU A 2 -5.59 -38.45 19.64
C LEU A 2 -4.58 -39.09 18.68
N ASP A 3 -3.61 -38.32 18.11
CA ASP A 3 -2.74 -38.85 17.08
C ASP A 3 -1.22 -38.74 17.38
N GLY A 4 -0.83 -38.59 18.64
CA GLY A 4 0.61 -38.56 19.00
C GLY A 4 1.43 -37.43 18.35
N ALA A 5 0.78 -36.47 17.70
CA ALA A 5 1.44 -35.35 17.07
C ALA A 5 1.93 -34.37 18.14
N ASN A 6 3.21 -34.02 18.05
CA ASN A 6 3.84 -33.02 18.91
C ASN A 6 3.21 -31.64 18.65
N ASP A 7 3.08 -30.79 19.69
CA ASP A 7 2.46 -29.46 19.61
C ASP A 7 3.05 -28.62 18.47
N PHE A 8 4.34 -28.74 18.21
CA PHE A 8 5.02 -28.09 17.10
C PHE A 8 4.55 -28.59 15.72
N GLN A 9 4.26 -29.87 15.60
CA GLN A 9 3.72 -30.47 14.39
C GLN A 9 2.28 -30.02 14.13
N GLN A 10 1.47 -29.90 15.18
CA GLN A 10 0.10 -29.41 15.09
C GLN A 10 0.06 -27.93 14.62
N ILE A 11 0.93 -27.07 15.16
CA ILE A 11 1.03 -25.67 14.75
C ILE A 11 1.38 -25.57 13.28
N TRP A 12 2.39 -26.29 12.81
CA TRP A 12 2.89 -26.13 11.46
C TRP A 12 2.06 -26.83 10.39
N SER A 13 1.48 -27.99 10.70
CA SER A 13 0.72 -28.79 9.73
C SER A 13 -0.77 -28.48 9.69
N VAL A 14 -1.34 -27.98 10.79
CA VAL A 14 -2.79 -27.77 10.89
C VAL A 14 -3.12 -26.28 11.07
N TYR A 15 -2.58 -25.65 12.08
CA TYR A 15 -2.94 -24.26 12.41
C TYR A 15 -2.39 -23.25 11.39
N THR A 16 -1.16 -23.42 10.93
CA THR A 16 -0.55 -22.50 9.96
C THR A 16 -1.32 -22.46 8.64
N PRO A 17 -1.62 -23.56 7.96
CA PRO A 17 -2.36 -23.50 6.71
C PRO A 17 -3.79 -23.00 6.88
N LEU A 18 -4.42 -23.24 8.02
CA LEU A 18 -5.76 -22.71 8.33
C LEU A 18 -5.73 -21.19 8.58
N ALA A 19 -4.67 -20.69 9.22
CA ALA A 19 -4.51 -19.28 9.53
C ALA A 19 -4.00 -18.44 8.32
N LEU A 20 -3.38 -19.07 7.34
CA LEU A 20 -2.79 -18.38 6.17
C LEU A 20 -3.75 -17.38 5.50
N PRO A 21 -5.02 -17.72 5.19
CA PRO A 21 -5.91 -16.77 4.53
C PRO A 21 -6.18 -15.53 5.37
N MET A 22 -6.30 -15.71 6.69
CA MET A 22 -6.54 -14.62 7.62
C MET A 22 -5.30 -13.75 7.79
N MET A 23 -4.12 -14.35 7.86
CA MET A 23 -2.83 -13.64 7.89
C MET A 23 -2.61 -12.81 6.62
N PHE A 24 -2.97 -13.35 5.44
CA PHE A 24 -2.91 -12.61 4.19
C PHE A 24 -3.86 -11.42 4.17
N THR A 25 -5.07 -11.56 4.69
CA THR A 25 -6.04 -10.47 4.77
C THR A 25 -5.54 -9.33 5.66
N VAL A 26 -5.08 -9.65 6.86
CA VAL A 26 -4.52 -8.66 7.79
C VAL A 26 -3.25 -8.03 7.23
N GLY A 27 -2.37 -8.85 6.64
CA GLY A 27 -1.15 -8.38 5.98
C GLY A 27 -1.44 -7.42 4.84
N MET A 28 -2.47 -7.70 4.03
CA MET A 28 -2.90 -6.84 2.94
C MET A 28 -3.40 -5.48 3.44
N VAL A 29 -4.29 -5.47 4.42
CA VAL A 29 -4.82 -4.21 4.98
C VAL A 29 -3.68 -3.37 5.56
N THR A 30 -2.76 -4.01 6.27
CA THR A 30 -1.58 -3.35 6.82
C THR A 30 -0.66 -2.83 5.73
N PHE A 31 -0.41 -3.60 4.68
CA PHE A 31 0.42 -3.21 3.55
C PHE A 31 -0.16 -1.99 2.83
N VAL A 32 -1.45 -2.00 2.49
CA VAL A 32 -2.12 -0.86 1.84
C VAL A 32 -2.09 0.37 2.72
N GLY A 33 -2.31 0.20 4.03
CA GLY A 33 -2.22 1.29 5.00
C GLY A 33 -0.81 1.89 5.07
N LYS A 34 0.22 1.07 5.09
CA LYS A 34 1.63 1.52 5.09
C LYS A 34 2.04 2.11 3.75
N TRP A 35 1.60 1.52 2.64
CA TRP A 35 1.84 2.06 1.31
C TRP A 35 1.30 3.48 1.15
N ASN A 36 0.11 3.74 1.69
CA ASN A 36 -0.55 5.05 1.59
C ASN A 36 -0.08 6.06 2.67
N SER A 37 0.81 5.66 3.57
CA SER A 37 1.26 6.48 4.69
C SER A 37 2.48 7.31 4.29
N TRP A 38 2.27 8.60 4.01
CA TRP A 38 3.34 9.57 3.71
C TRP A 38 3.83 10.31 4.96
N LEU A 39 2.96 10.48 5.95
CA LEU A 39 3.22 11.31 7.14
C LEU A 39 4.43 10.84 7.98
N PRO A 40 4.61 9.55 8.27
CA PRO A 40 5.81 9.10 8.98
C PRO A 40 7.11 9.40 8.22
N SER A 41 7.07 9.36 6.89
CA SER A 41 8.25 9.72 6.07
C SER A 41 8.62 11.19 6.22
N VAL A 42 7.63 12.08 6.27
CA VAL A 42 7.86 13.51 6.54
C VAL A 42 8.42 13.73 7.92
N LEU A 43 7.82 13.11 8.95
CA LEU A 43 8.19 13.36 10.35
C LEU A 43 9.57 12.80 10.72
N TYR A 44 9.97 11.67 10.15
CA TYR A 44 11.15 10.95 10.62
C TYR A 44 12.31 10.91 9.61
N LEU A 45 12.06 11.10 8.31
CA LEU A 45 13.07 10.91 7.27
C LEU A 45 13.52 12.20 6.59
N GLU A 46 12.71 13.26 6.61
CA GLU A 46 12.97 14.49 5.86
C GLU A 46 14.28 15.19 6.28
N ALA A 47 14.66 15.07 7.56
CA ALA A 47 15.84 15.75 8.09
C ALA A 47 17.17 15.01 7.86
N THR A 48 17.16 13.70 7.59
CA THR A 48 18.38 12.90 7.71
C THR A 48 18.67 12.02 6.48
N HIS A 49 17.67 11.53 5.75
CA HIS A 49 17.87 10.54 4.69
C HIS A 49 16.93 10.76 3.49
N THR A 50 17.33 11.63 2.57
CA THR A 50 16.61 11.89 1.31
C THR A 50 16.47 10.67 0.40
N SER A 51 17.34 9.67 0.53
CA SER A 51 17.33 8.45 -0.32
C SER A 51 16.32 7.39 0.09
N LEU A 52 15.71 7.51 1.28
CA LEU A 52 14.78 6.52 1.83
C LEU A 52 13.32 7.00 1.87
N GLN A 53 12.99 8.03 1.10
CA GLN A 53 11.64 8.60 1.09
C GLN A 53 10.65 7.64 0.42
N LEU A 54 9.45 7.54 1.01
CA LEU A 54 8.34 6.79 0.41
C LEU A 54 7.87 7.48 -0.88
N VAL A 55 7.43 6.69 -1.86
CA VAL A 55 6.92 7.16 -3.15
C VAL A 55 5.78 8.18 -2.97
N GLN A 56 4.91 7.97 -2.00
CA GLN A 56 3.82 8.89 -1.66
C GLN A 56 4.34 10.26 -1.19
N HIS A 57 5.42 10.28 -0.41
CA HIS A 57 6.04 11.53 0.03
C HIS A 57 6.66 12.29 -1.15
N VAL A 58 7.40 11.60 -2.00
CA VAL A 58 8.00 12.20 -3.22
C VAL A 58 6.92 12.76 -4.13
N LEU A 59 5.82 12.03 -4.34
CA LEU A 59 4.70 12.52 -5.13
C LEU A 59 4.08 13.79 -4.54
N LYS A 60 3.89 13.81 -3.21
CA LYS A 60 3.38 15.01 -2.53
C LYS A 60 4.30 16.20 -2.71
N GLN A 61 5.61 16.05 -2.49
CA GLN A 61 6.59 17.10 -2.72
C GLN A 61 6.58 17.61 -4.17
N MET A 62 6.50 16.72 -5.14
CA MET A 62 6.41 17.13 -6.56
C MET A 62 5.18 18.00 -6.81
N ILE A 63 4.02 17.61 -6.27
CA ILE A 63 2.78 18.37 -6.43
C ILE A 63 2.89 19.73 -5.76
N ASP A 64 3.40 19.79 -4.52
CA ASP A 64 3.54 21.04 -3.75
C ASP A 64 4.52 21.99 -4.44
N ASN A 65 5.66 21.50 -4.91
CA ASN A 65 6.67 22.29 -5.65
C ASN A 65 6.11 22.83 -6.98
N MET A 66 5.33 22.01 -7.69
CA MET A 66 4.67 22.46 -8.91
C MET A 66 3.63 23.56 -8.62
N GLN A 67 2.82 23.42 -7.57
CA GLN A 67 1.87 24.45 -7.17
C GLN A 67 2.57 25.76 -6.80
N ALA A 68 3.64 25.69 -6.01
CA ALA A 68 4.43 26.87 -5.65
C ALA A 68 5.03 27.56 -6.88
N PHE A 69 5.54 26.79 -7.84
CA PHE A 69 6.08 27.32 -9.08
C PHE A 69 5.02 28.04 -9.93
N TYR A 70 3.82 27.47 -10.03
CA TYR A 70 2.72 28.09 -10.79
C TYR A 70 2.12 29.29 -10.08
N SER A 71 2.02 29.26 -8.75
CA SER A 71 1.53 30.42 -7.99
C SER A 71 2.46 31.62 -8.07
N SER A 72 3.79 31.40 -8.10
CA SER A 72 4.78 32.47 -8.27
C SER A 72 4.77 33.09 -9.68
N ARG A 73 4.28 32.38 -10.68
CA ARG A 73 4.18 32.84 -12.08
C ARG A 73 2.78 33.34 -12.48
N ALA A 74 1.85 33.45 -11.56
CA ALA A 74 0.42 33.71 -11.82
C ALA A 74 0.10 35.11 -12.38
N SER A 75 1.08 35.90 -12.83
CA SER A 75 0.85 37.17 -13.56
C SER A 75 0.75 36.99 -15.09
N GLY A 76 0.83 35.79 -15.62
CA GLY A 76 0.71 35.53 -17.05
C GLY A 76 0.06 34.18 -17.30
N SER A 77 -0.91 34.12 -18.17
CA SER A 77 -1.75 33.01 -18.60
C SER A 77 -0.97 31.75 -19.04
N VAL A 78 -0.25 31.15 -18.14
CA VAL A 78 0.39 29.83 -18.38
C VAL A 78 -0.65 28.77 -18.02
N ALA A 79 -1.08 28.04 -19.03
CA ALA A 79 -2.10 27.01 -18.93
C ALA A 79 -1.88 26.06 -17.76
N ASN A 80 -2.91 25.85 -16.94
CA ASN A 80 -2.93 24.86 -15.85
C ASN A 80 -2.85 23.39 -16.35
N ALA A 81 -2.87 23.19 -17.67
CA ALA A 81 -2.85 21.90 -18.31
C ALA A 81 -1.60 21.03 -17.96
N PRO A 82 -0.36 21.55 -18.00
CA PRO A 82 0.82 20.74 -17.67
C PRO A 82 0.86 20.30 -16.21
N LEU A 83 0.35 21.12 -15.28
CA LEU A 83 0.28 20.75 -13.85
C LEU A 83 -0.70 19.60 -13.60
N THR A 84 -1.89 19.68 -14.19
CA THR A 84 -2.91 18.64 -14.06
C THR A 84 -2.43 17.32 -14.67
N SER A 85 -1.80 17.38 -15.83
CA SER A 85 -1.26 16.18 -16.50
C SER A 85 -0.14 15.52 -15.69
N ALA A 86 0.79 16.29 -15.17
CA ALA A 86 1.86 15.78 -14.31
C ALA A 86 1.34 15.16 -13.01
N ARG A 87 0.35 15.81 -12.38
CA ARG A 87 -0.32 15.27 -11.20
C ARG A 87 -1.00 13.94 -11.50
N ASN A 88 -1.77 13.86 -12.58
CA ASN A 88 -2.47 12.64 -12.97
C ASN A 88 -1.48 11.51 -13.31
N ALA A 89 -0.40 11.81 -14.01
CA ALA A 89 0.67 10.85 -14.29
C ALA A 89 1.30 10.30 -13.01
N GLY A 90 1.60 11.17 -12.05
CA GLY A 90 2.13 10.76 -10.74
C GLY A 90 1.19 9.85 -9.97
N ILE A 91 -0.12 10.15 -9.97
CA ILE A 91 -1.15 9.31 -9.34
C ILE A 91 -1.19 7.92 -9.98
N VAL A 92 -1.14 7.84 -11.31
CA VAL A 92 -1.13 6.54 -12.04
C VAL A 92 0.08 5.72 -11.65
N ILE A 93 1.28 6.32 -11.60
CA ILE A 93 2.51 5.62 -11.23
C ILE A 93 2.42 5.04 -9.81
N VAL A 94 1.83 5.77 -8.86
CA VAL A 94 1.70 5.33 -7.47
C VAL A 94 0.64 4.23 -7.31
N ILE A 95 -0.44 4.27 -8.08
CA ILE A 95 -1.53 3.28 -8.02
C ILE A 95 -1.17 1.99 -8.77
N LEU A 96 -0.33 2.08 -9.80
CA LEU A 96 -0.01 0.96 -10.68
C LEU A 96 0.48 -0.30 -9.93
N PRO A 97 1.43 -0.24 -8.99
CA PRO A 97 1.85 -1.43 -8.23
C PRO A 97 0.72 -2.03 -7.39
N LEU A 98 -0.19 -1.21 -6.84
CA LEU A 98 -1.35 -1.71 -6.10
C LEU A 98 -2.31 -2.49 -7.03
N ILE A 99 -2.58 -1.97 -8.23
CA ILE A 99 -3.43 -2.63 -9.22
C ILE A 99 -2.83 -3.97 -9.65
N LEU A 100 -1.51 -4.04 -9.85
CA LEU A 100 -0.83 -5.28 -10.24
C LEU A 100 -0.85 -6.34 -9.14
N ILE A 101 -0.77 -5.94 -7.89
CA ILE A 101 -0.79 -6.86 -6.73
C ILE A 101 -2.23 -7.30 -6.39
N SER A 102 -3.24 -6.46 -6.70
CA SER A 102 -4.64 -6.68 -6.35
C SER A 102 -5.20 -8.05 -6.75
N PRO A 103 -5.04 -8.58 -7.99
CA PRO A 103 -5.58 -9.88 -8.37
C PRO A 103 -4.94 -11.05 -7.60
N ILE A 104 -3.67 -10.92 -7.24
CA ILE A 104 -2.98 -11.93 -6.43
C ILE A 104 -3.60 -11.98 -5.03
N LEU A 105 -3.84 -10.81 -4.45
CA LEU A 105 -4.43 -10.67 -3.11
C LEU A 105 -5.88 -11.15 -3.08
N GLN A 106 -6.68 -10.84 -4.10
CA GLN A 106 -8.08 -11.29 -4.21
C GLN A 106 -8.21 -12.81 -4.19
N LYS A 107 -7.30 -13.53 -4.85
CA LYS A 107 -7.30 -15.00 -4.85
C LYS A 107 -7.18 -15.60 -3.44
N TYR A 108 -6.37 -14.99 -2.58
CA TYR A 108 -6.20 -15.45 -1.20
C TYR A 108 -7.33 -14.98 -0.29
N PHE A 109 -7.86 -13.78 -0.54
CA PHE A 109 -8.98 -13.20 0.21
C PHE A 109 -10.27 -14.03 0.08
N VAL A 110 -10.63 -14.42 -1.15
CA VAL A 110 -11.83 -15.23 -1.40
C VAL A 110 -11.73 -16.58 -0.73
N LYS A 111 -10.55 -17.24 -0.76
CA LYS A 111 -10.34 -18.51 -0.05
C LYS A 111 -10.47 -18.38 1.47
N GLY A 112 -10.06 -17.22 2.04
CA GLY A 112 -10.18 -16.97 3.47
C GLY A 112 -11.61 -16.75 3.95
N LEU A 113 -12.41 -16.05 3.17
CA LEU A 113 -13.82 -15.79 3.50
C LEU A 113 -14.69 -17.04 3.38
N THR A 114 -14.45 -17.90 2.40
CA THR A 114 -15.24 -19.12 2.20
C THR A 114 -15.01 -20.15 3.30
N LEU A 115 -13.81 -20.26 3.85
CA LEU A 115 -13.52 -21.15 4.99
C LEU A 115 -14.15 -20.65 6.30
N GLY A 116 -14.37 -19.35 6.45
CA GLY A 116 -15.06 -18.75 7.61
C GLY A 116 -16.59 -18.78 7.50
N ALA A 117 -17.13 -18.84 6.29
CA ALA A 117 -18.58 -18.80 6.05
C ALA A 117 -19.26 -20.18 6.06
N VAL A 118 -18.51 -21.28 5.94
CA VAL A 118 -19.04 -22.65 5.96
C VAL A 118 -19.10 -23.19 7.40
N LYS A 119 -19.65 -22.43 8.32
CA LYS A 119 -20.04 -22.86 9.65
C LYS A 119 -21.52 -22.50 9.88
N GLY A 120 -22.35 -23.13 9.09
CA GLY A 120 -23.78 -23.10 9.18
C GLY A 120 -24.32 -24.40 8.67
#